data_6b5dd7d7a47852665c5555200f83a545
#
_entry.id   6b5dd7d7a47852665c5555200f83a545
#
_cell.length_a   1.000
_cell.length_b   1.000
_cell.length_c   1.000
_cell.angle_alpha   90.00
_cell.angle_beta   90.00
_cell.angle_gamma   90.00
#
_symmetry.space_group_name_H-M   'P 1'
#
loop_
_entity.id
_entity.type
_entity.pdbx_description
1 polymer ?
#
loop_
_entity_poly.entity_id
_entity_poly.type
_entity_poly.pdbx_seq_one_letter_code
_entity_poly.pdbx_strand_id
1 'polypeptide(L)'
;ASYDGGAEAIAAAVAAHRRHGTTGTLVSLITADPDDMVTAIRGAVAAAGDDPRILGIHLEGPFLAESRRGAHDPGKLLAPDGAVLQRFLDAGAGLVRMVTVAPELPGGLGLVHALVDAGVHAAVGHSDAGYRDAAAAFAAGADIVTHAFNGMRPLHHRDPGIIAAAMDAGALLEVINDGV
;
A
#
# COMPACT_ATOMS: atom_id res chain seq x y z
N ALA A 1 1.85 -11.96 -14.03
CA ALA A 1 0.46 -12.18 -13.62
C ALA A 1 -0.02 -10.91 -12.94
N SER A 2 -1.24 -10.47 -13.22
CA SER A 2 -1.86 -9.27 -12.63
C SER A 2 -3.02 -9.70 -11.74
N TYR A 3 -3.30 -8.92 -10.71
CA TYR A 3 -4.46 -9.12 -9.84
C TYR A 3 -5.72 -8.39 -10.35
N ASP A 4 -5.59 -7.56 -11.40
CA ASP A 4 -6.67 -6.67 -11.87
C ASP A 4 -7.76 -7.38 -12.70
N GLY A 5 -7.54 -8.64 -13.09
CA GLY A 5 -8.45 -9.44 -13.91
C GLY A 5 -9.53 -10.21 -13.14
N GLY A 6 -9.83 -9.83 -11.88
CA GLY A 6 -10.83 -10.53 -11.05
C GLY A 6 -10.31 -11.83 -10.44
N ALA A 7 -11.23 -12.63 -9.87
CA ALA A 7 -10.91 -13.79 -9.05
C ALA A 7 -10.03 -14.84 -9.77
N GLU A 8 -10.29 -15.10 -11.05
CA GLU A 8 -9.49 -16.08 -11.83
C GLU A 8 -8.04 -15.60 -12.03
N ALA A 9 -7.83 -14.31 -12.33
CA ALA A 9 -6.50 -13.74 -12.48
C ALA A 9 -5.74 -13.72 -11.15
N ILE A 10 -6.43 -13.43 -10.05
CA ILE A 10 -5.89 -13.51 -8.69
C ILE A 10 -5.44 -14.94 -8.39
N ALA A 11 -6.29 -15.94 -8.62
CA ALA A 11 -5.95 -17.34 -8.41
C ALA A 11 -4.74 -17.79 -9.24
N ALA A 12 -4.67 -17.37 -10.52
CA ALA A 12 -3.55 -17.67 -11.40
C ALA A 12 -2.25 -17.01 -10.90
N ALA A 13 -2.30 -15.76 -10.41
CA ALA A 13 -1.16 -15.07 -9.86
C ALA A 13 -0.65 -15.72 -8.56
N VAL A 14 -1.55 -16.03 -7.62
CA VAL A 14 -1.22 -16.75 -6.38
C VAL A 14 -0.58 -18.11 -6.69
N ALA A 15 -1.15 -18.88 -7.64
CA ALA A 15 -0.58 -20.14 -8.07
C ALA A 15 0.81 -19.99 -8.70
N ALA A 16 1.06 -18.89 -9.43
CA ALA A 16 2.39 -18.61 -9.99
C ALA A 16 3.42 -18.35 -8.90
N HIS A 17 3.13 -17.46 -7.94
CA HIS A 17 4.01 -17.17 -6.82
C HIS A 17 4.28 -18.39 -5.93
N ARG A 18 3.28 -19.23 -5.70
CA ARG A 18 3.42 -20.47 -4.95
C ARG A 18 4.47 -21.43 -5.54
N ARG A 19 4.57 -21.53 -6.87
CA ARG A 19 5.60 -22.35 -7.53
C ARG A 19 7.02 -21.92 -7.19
N HIS A 20 7.18 -20.69 -6.72
CA HIS A 20 8.45 -20.09 -6.30
C HIS A 20 8.61 -19.97 -4.79
N GLY A 21 7.77 -20.70 -4.00
CA GLY A 21 7.94 -20.81 -2.56
C GLY A 21 7.10 -19.84 -1.71
N THR A 22 6.26 -18.98 -2.31
CA THR A 22 5.37 -18.10 -1.55
C THR A 22 4.32 -18.93 -0.81
N THR A 23 4.22 -18.73 0.50
CA THR A 23 3.31 -19.47 1.39
C THR A 23 2.03 -18.70 1.70
N GLY A 24 2.09 -17.38 1.71
CA GLY A 24 0.95 -16.47 1.90
C GLY A 24 1.18 -15.18 1.14
N THR A 25 0.10 -14.49 0.75
CA THR A 25 0.19 -13.25 -0.01
C THR A 25 -0.92 -12.28 0.38
N LEU A 26 -0.62 -10.98 0.30
CA LEU A 26 -1.64 -9.96 0.15
C LEU A 26 -1.87 -9.74 -1.35
N VAL A 27 -3.13 -9.66 -1.76
CA VAL A 27 -3.49 -9.25 -3.11
C VAL A 27 -3.28 -7.74 -3.22
N SER A 28 -2.26 -7.31 -3.95
CA SER A 28 -1.98 -5.89 -4.16
C SER A 28 -2.81 -5.35 -5.31
N LEU A 29 -3.65 -4.36 -5.01
CA LEU A 29 -4.46 -3.62 -5.97
C LEU A 29 -3.88 -2.23 -6.15
N ILE A 30 -3.58 -1.86 -7.39
CA ILE A 30 -3.00 -0.56 -7.72
C ILE A 30 -4.09 0.51 -7.88
N THR A 31 -3.67 1.76 -7.87
CA THR A 31 -4.53 2.93 -8.10
C THR A 31 -5.40 2.79 -9.34
N ALA A 32 -6.71 2.97 -9.17
CA ALA A 32 -7.73 3.05 -10.21
C ALA A 32 -8.83 4.04 -9.79
N ASP A 33 -9.87 4.22 -10.61
CA ASP A 33 -11.04 4.98 -10.18
C ASP A 33 -11.68 4.35 -8.93
N PRO A 34 -12.22 5.13 -8.00
CA PRO A 34 -12.76 4.60 -6.74
C PRO A 34 -13.79 3.48 -6.91
N ASP A 35 -14.64 3.55 -7.92
CA ASP A 35 -15.64 2.51 -8.18
C ASP A 35 -15.01 1.23 -8.74
N ASP A 36 -13.99 1.36 -9.57
CA ASP A 36 -13.20 0.23 -10.07
C ASP A 36 -12.41 -0.42 -8.93
N MET A 37 -11.80 0.39 -8.03
CA MET A 37 -11.13 -0.13 -6.85
C MET A 37 -12.08 -0.91 -5.94
N VAL A 38 -13.29 -0.38 -5.66
CA VAL A 38 -14.31 -1.10 -4.89
C VAL A 38 -14.67 -2.44 -5.55
N THR A 39 -14.79 -2.48 -6.88
CA THR A 39 -15.06 -3.70 -7.62
C THR A 39 -13.92 -4.70 -7.51
N ALA A 40 -12.67 -4.24 -7.67
CA ALA A 40 -11.47 -5.07 -7.53
C ALA A 40 -11.30 -5.61 -6.09
N ILE A 41 -11.55 -4.77 -5.07
CA ILE A 41 -11.52 -5.17 -3.66
C ILE A 41 -12.52 -6.30 -3.40
N ARG A 42 -13.76 -6.17 -3.86
CA ARG A 42 -14.78 -7.23 -3.72
C ARG A 42 -14.39 -8.53 -4.43
N GLY A 43 -13.77 -8.42 -5.60
CA GLY A 43 -13.19 -9.57 -6.31
C GLY A 43 -12.10 -10.27 -5.51
N ALA A 44 -11.22 -9.50 -4.85
CA ALA A 44 -10.18 -10.05 -3.99
C ALA A 44 -10.75 -10.68 -2.70
N VAL A 45 -11.81 -10.10 -2.13
CA VAL A 45 -12.54 -10.70 -0.99
C VAL A 45 -13.11 -12.08 -1.38
N ALA A 46 -13.74 -12.18 -2.56
CA ALA A 46 -14.27 -13.46 -3.05
C ALA A 46 -13.14 -14.49 -3.24
N ALA A 47 -12.03 -14.10 -3.88
CA ALA A 47 -10.86 -14.97 -4.07
C ALA A 47 -10.25 -15.45 -2.75
N ALA A 48 -10.21 -14.61 -1.72
CA ALA A 48 -9.72 -14.97 -0.39
C ALA A 48 -10.62 -16.00 0.31
N GLY A 49 -11.92 -15.98 0.04
CA GLY A 49 -12.85 -17.00 0.54
C GLY A 49 -12.57 -18.39 -0.02
N ASP A 50 -12.02 -18.46 -1.22
CA ASP A 50 -11.72 -19.72 -1.92
C ASP A 50 -10.27 -20.21 -1.67
N ASP A 51 -9.35 -19.33 -1.28
CA ASP A 51 -7.94 -19.67 -1.07
C ASP A 51 -7.38 -19.08 0.24
N PRO A 52 -7.19 -19.92 1.28
CA PRO A 52 -6.69 -19.47 2.60
C PRO A 52 -5.25 -18.92 2.58
N ARG A 53 -4.55 -19.00 1.46
CA ARG A 53 -3.21 -18.42 1.29
C ARG A 53 -3.27 -16.93 0.95
N ILE A 54 -4.44 -16.43 0.58
CA ILE A 54 -4.69 -15.00 0.45
C ILE A 54 -4.98 -14.47 1.86
N LEU A 55 -3.97 -13.83 2.46
CA LEU A 55 -4.00 -13.35 3.83
C LEU A 55 -4.76 -12.03 3.98
N GLY A 56 -5.06 -11.37 2.87
CA GLY A 56 -5.77 -10.11 2.80
C GLY A 56 -5.44 -9.32 1.54
N ILE A 57 -5.74 -8.04 1.59
CA ILE A 57 -5.63 -7.11 0.47
C ILE A 57 -4.67 -5.98 0.88
N HIS A 58 -3.79 -5.63 -0.03
CA HIS A 58 -2.99 -4.42 0.00
C HIS A 58 -3.53 -3.43 -1.04
N LEU A 59 -3.79 -2.19 -0.63
CA LEU A 59 -4.15 -1.11 -1.55
C LEU A 59 -2.92 -0.22 -1.77
N GLU A 60 -2.37 -0.22 -2.98
CA GLU A 60 -1.27 0.65 -3.37
C GLU A 60 -1.82 1.93 -3.98
N GLY A 61 -2.10 2.89 -3.09
CA GLY A 61 -2.79 4.13 -3.42
C GLY A 61 -4.32 4.06 -3.23
N PRO A 62 -5.06 5.05 -3.72
CA PRO A 62 -4.71 6.12 -4.67
C PRO A 62 -4.07 7.39 -4.04
N PHE A 63 -3.84 7.43 -2.75
CA PHE A 63 -3.37 8.60 -1.99
C PHE A 63 -1.84 8.73 -2.03
N LEU A 64 -1.27 8.86 -3.25
CA LEU A 64 0.15 8.84 -3.53
C LEU A 64 0.63 10.18 -4.08
N ALA A 65 1.91 10.50 -3.86
CA ALA A 65 2.52 11.70 -4.43
C ALA A 65 2.73 11.55 -5.94
N GLU A 66 2.21 12.48 -6.73
CA GLU A 66 2.34 12.44 -8.19
C GLU A 66 3.81 12.41 -8.63
N SER A 67 4.69 13.14 -7.94
CA SER A 67 6.13 13.16 -8.22
C SER A 67 6.82 11.80 -8.01
N ARG A 68 6.18 10.89 -7.27
CA ARG A 68 6.70 9.55 -6.93
C ARG A 68 5.78 8.43 -7.40
N ARG A 69 4.84 8.72 -8.27
CA ARG A 69 3.79 7.79 -8.72
C ARG A 69 4.30 6.52 -9.40
N GLY A 70 5.52 6.51 -9.92
CA GLY A 70 6.01 5.36 -10.66
C GLY A 70 5.11 5.00 -11.84
N ALA A 71 4.60 3.77 -11.86
CA ALA A 71 3.71 3.25 -12.90
C ALA A 71 2.22 3.63 -12.72
N HIS A 72 1.84 4.26 -11.62
CA HIS A 72 0.45 4.66 -11.38
C HIS A 72 0.01 5.76 -12.36
N ASP A 73 -1.23 5.66 -12.86
CA ASP A 73 -1.84 6.70 -13.71
C ASP A 73 -2.06 7.98 -12.89
N PRO A 74 -1.44 9.12 -13.27
CA PRO A 74 -1.61 10.36 -12.54
C PRO A 74 -3.06 10.86 -12.50
N GLY A 75 -3.86 10.53 -13.52
CA GLY A 75 -5.28 10.89 -13.58
C GLY A 75 -6.17 10.14 -12.59
N LYS A 76 -5.63 9.11 -11.92
CA LYS A 76 -6.34 8.28 -10.94
C LYS A 76 -5.87 8.54 -9.50
N LEU A 77 -4.80 9.32 -9.32
CA LEU A 77 -4.35 9.70 -7.98
C LEU A 77 -5.37 10.64 -7.33
N LEU A 78 -5.56 10.46 -6.04
CA LEU A 78 -6.49 11.27 -5.25
C LEU A 78 -5.76 11.98 -4.12
N ALA A 79 -6.25 13.16 -3.79
CA ALA A 79 -5.92 13.77 -2.51
C ALA A 79 -6.42 12.86 -1.37
N PRO A 80 -5.71 12.82 -0.21
CA PRO A 80 -6.15 12.10 0.96
C PRO A 80 -7.60 12.41 1.33
N ASP A 81 -8.45 11.39 1.32
CA ASP A 81 -9.90 11.48 1.59
C ASP A 81 -10.35 10.30 2.46
N GLY A 82 -10.76 10.61 3.70
CA GLY A 82 -11.22 9.60 4.64
C GLY A 82 -12.52 8.91 4.25
N ALA A 83 -13.41 9.58 3.49
CA ALA A 83 -14.66 8.97 3.04
C ALA A 83 -14.39 7.94 1.92
N VAL A 84 -13.45 8.24 1.02
CA VAL A 84 -13.02 7.28 0.00
C VAL A 84 -12.30 6.10 0.65
N LEU A 85 -11.41 6.34 1.62
CA LEU A 85 -10.78 5.26 2.39
C LEU A 85 -11.82 4.37 3.05
N GLN A 86 -12.82 4.94 3.73
CA GLN A 86 -13.86 4.16 4.41
C GLN A 86 -14.63 3.27 3.43
N ARG A 87 -14.97 3.78 2.23
CA ARG A 87 -15.60 2.97 1.18
C ARG A 87 -14.76 1.73 0.80
N PHE A 88 -13.44 1.87 0.75
CA PHE A 88 -12.54 0.75 0.46
C PHE A 88 -12.49 -0.25 1.61
N LEU A 89 -12.42 0.22 2.84
CA LEU A 89 -12.45 -0.64 4.03
C LEU A 89 -13.76 -1.41 4.14
N ASP A 90 -14.90 -0.76 3.89
CA ASP A 90 -16.23 -1.39 3.87
C ASP A 90 -16.32 -2.46 2.77
N ALA A 91 -15.83 -2.16 1.56
CA ALA A 91 -15.80 -3.12 0.46
C ALA A 91 -14.90 -4.33 0.76
N GLY A 92 -13.84 -4.12 1.54
CA GLY A 92 -12.88 -5.15 1.94
C GLY A 92 -13.36 -6.10 3.02
N ALA A 93 -14.47 -5.80 3.69
CA ALA A 93 -15.09 -6.66 4.71
C ALA A 93 -14.08 -7.19 5.76
N GLY A 94 -13.14 -6.33 6.20
CA GLY A 94 -12.08 -6.67 7.16
C GLY A 94 -10.87 -7.39 6.55
N LEU A 95 -10.80 -7.57 5.23
CA LEU A 95 -9.66 -8.19 4.56
C LEU A 95 -8.63 -7.16 4.01
N VAL A 96 -8.92 -5.86 4.01
CA VAL A 96 -7.88 -4.85 3.76
C VAL A 96 -6.92 -4.87 4.95
N ARG A 97 -5.69 -5.26 4.71
CA ARG A 97 -4.64 -5.41 5.73
C ARG A 97 -3.60 -4.31 5.68
N MET A 98 -3.39 -3.73 4.53
CA MET A 98 -2.36 -2.71 4.30
C MET A 98 -2.82 -1.69 3.27
N VAL A 99 -2.49 -0.42 3.49
CA VAL A 99 -2.71 0.66 2.52
C VAL A 99 -1.44 1.50 2.43
N THR A 100 -0.93 1.67 1.22
CA THR A 100 0.20 2.57 0.95
C THR A 100 -0.31 3.99 0.75
N VAL A 101 0.28 4.92 1.48
CA VAL A 101 -0.06 6.35 1.45
C VAL A 101 1.19 7.23 1.43
N ALA A 102 1.06 8.43 0.86
CA ALA A 102 2.06 9.49 0.94
C ALA A 102 1.67 10.45 2.09
N PRO A 103 2.35 10.35 3.25
CA PRO A 103 1.94 11.05 4.47
C PRO A 103 2.14 12.56 4.40
N GLU A 104 3.03 13.06 3.53
CA GLU A 104 3.30 14.49 3.33
C GLU A 104 2.18 15.23 2.60
N LEU A 105 1.28 14.51 1.93
CA LEU A 105 0.14 15.12 1.25
C LEU A 105 -0.81 15.76 2.28
N PRO A 106 -1.44 16.90 1.95
CA PRO A 106 -2.44 17.50 2.82
C PRO A 106 -3.54 16.49 3.20
N GLY A 107 -3.66 16.17 4.49
CA GLY A 107 -4.56 15.14 5.00
C GLY A 107 -3.95 13.73 5.08
N GLY A 108 -2.76 13.49 4.53
CA GLY A 108 -2.11 12.17 4.52
C GLY A 108 -1.89 11.59 5.90
N LEU A 109 -1.40 12.40 6.86
CA LEU A 109 -1.25 11.97 8.26
C LEU A 109 -2.60 11.59 8.90
N GLY A 110 -3.69 12.26 8.51
CA GLY A 110 -5.04 11.90 8.95
C GLY A 110 -5.48 10.52 8.46
N LEU A 111 -5.07 10.12 7.23
CA LEU A 111 -5.32 8.76 6.74
C LEU A 111 -4.48 7.72 7.49
N VAL A 112 -3.23 8.05 7.88
CA VAL A 112 -2.42 7.15 8.72
C VAL A 112 -3.16 6.86 10.03
N HIS A 113 -3.65 7.88 10.73
CA HIS A 113 -4.43 7.67 11.95
C HIS A 113 -5.69 6.82 11.69
N ALA A 114 -6.46 7.11 10.64
CA ALA A 114 -7.67 6.36 10.32
C ALA A 114 -7.39 4.88 10.03
N LEU A 115 -6.27 4.56 9.36
CA LEU A 115 -5.84 3.20 9.10
C LEU A 115 -5.47 2.47 10.38
N VAL A 116 -4.67 3.10 11.24
CA VAL A 116 -4.26 2.54 12.54
C VAL A 116 -5.48 2.28 13.43
N ASP A 117 -6.41 3.23 13.52
CA ASP A 117 -7.66 3.10 14.28
C ASP A 117 -8.54 1.95 13.74
N ALA A 118 -8.48 1.68 12.44
CA ALA A 118 -9.17 0.55 11.80
C ALA A 118 -8.42 -0.80 11.93
N GLY A 119 -7.23 -0.83 12.55
CA GLY A 119 -6.39 -2.02 12.65
C GLY A 119 -5.78 -2.46 11.32
N VAL A 120 -5.55 -1.50 10.40
CA VAL A 120 -4.95 -1.69 9.09
C VAL A 120 -3.55 -1.10 9.09
N HIS A 121 -2.57 -1.83 8.56
CA HIS A 121 -1.20 -1.33 8.43
C HIS A 121 -1.15 -0.12 7.50
N ALA A 122 -0.62 0.98 7.99
CA ALA A 122 -0.31 2.15 7.20
C ALA A 122 1.13 2.03 6.66
N ALA A 123 1.28 1.86 5.36
CA ALA A 123 2.58 1.77 4.71
C ALA A 123 2.93 3.12 4.06
N VAL A 124 4.16 3.58 4.28
CA VAL A 124 4.69 4.79 3.64
C VAL A 124 5.35 4.38 2.32
N GLY A 125 4.87 4.92 1.21
CA GLY A 125 5.41 4.64 -0.11
C GLY A 125 4.85 5.58 -1.17
N HIS A 126 5.44 5.58 -2.37
CA HIS A 126 5.10 6.52 -3.44
C HIS A 126 5.00 7.97 -2.92
N SER A 127 6.01 8.38 -2.18
CA SER A 127 5.99 9.55 -1.31
C SER A 127 7.27 10.37 -1.50
N ASP A 128 7.11 11.69 -1.56
CA ASP A 128 8.22 12.64 -1.55
C ASP A 128 8.51 13.16 -0.13
N ALA A 129 8.04 12.46 0.90
CA ALA A 129 8.26 12.82 2.29
C ALA A 129 9.75 12.95 2.62
N GLY A 130 10.09 14.04 3.30
CA GLY A 130 11.36 14.17 3.98
C GLY A 130 11.36 13.38 5.29
N TYR A 131 12.50 13.37 5.97
CA TYR A 131 12.64 12.66 7.25
C TYR A 131 11.57 13.06 8.28
N ARG A 132 11.25 14.36 8.39
CA ARG A 132 10.28 14.86 9.40
C ARG A 132 8.85 14.36 9.14
N ASP A 133 8.42 14.39 7.89
CA ASP A 133 7.08 13.95 7.50
C ASP A 133 6.94 12.44 7.71
N ALA A 134 7.97 11.68 7.30
CA ALA A 134 8.00 10.23 7.50
C ALA A 134 8.05 9.88 9.00
N ALA A 135 8.89 10.56 9.79
CA ALA A 135 8.95 10.34 11.24
C ALA A 135 7.62 10.64 11.93
N ALA A 136 6.89 11.68 11.47
CA ALA A 136 5.55 11.97 11.98
C ALA A 136 4.56 10.86 11.64
N ALA A 137 4.64 10.28 10.43
CA ALA A 137 3.79 9.15 10.03
C ALA A 137 4.07 7.90 10.87
N PHE A 138 5.34 7.56 11.12
CA PHE A 138 5.69 6.44 11.99
C PHE A 138 5.31 6.69 13.45
N ALA A 139 5.45 7.91 13.95
CA ALA A 139 4.98 8.28 15.29
C ALA A 139 3.44 8.21 15.40
N ALA A 140 2.70 8.40 14.30
CA ALA A 140 1.26 8.22 14.20
C ALA A 140 0.83 6.76 14.06
N GLY A 141 1.77 5.81 13.96
CA GLY A 141 1.52 4.38 13.93
C GLY A 141 1.67 3.71 12.56
N ALA A 142 2.15 4.42 11.53
CA ALA A 142 2.63 3.74 10.32
C ALA A 142 3.77 2.79 10.71
N ASP A 143 3.84 1.62 10.10
CA ASP A 143 4.75 0.55 10.54
C ASP A 143 5.46 -0.16 9.38
N ILE A 144 5.17 0.21 8.13
CA ILE A 144 5.74 -0.41 6.93
C ILE A 144 6.25 0.67 5.97
N VAL A 145 7.29 0.34 5.22
CA VAL A 145 7.72 1.06 4.03
C VAL A 145 7.52 0.16 2.82
N THR A 146 6.67 0.59 1.90
CA THR A 146 6.41 -0.13 0.65
C THR A 146 7.64 -0.06 -0.25
N HIS A 147 8.09 -1.22 -0.77
CA HIS A 147 9.23 -1.39 -1.69
C HIS A 147 10.34 -0.33 -1.48
N ALA A 148 10.96 -0.39 -0.30
CA ALA A 148 12.01 0.52 0.14
C ALA A 148 13.02 0.84 -0.98
N PHE A 149 13.40 2.11 -1.07
CA PHE A 149 14.26 2.73 -2.10
C PHE A 149 13.57 2.99 -3.45
N ASN A 150 12.36 2.49 -3.70
CA ASN A 150 11.60 2.73 -4.92
C ASN A 150 10.48 3.75 -4.66
N GLY A 151 10.19 4.61 -5.64
CA GLY A 151 9.12 5.60 -5.52
C GLY A 151 9.25 6.55 -4.33
N MET A 152 10.46 6.91 -3.92
CA MET A 152 10.75 7.79 -2.79
C MET A 152 12.04 8.57 -2.97
N ARG A 153 12.35 9.48 -2.05
CA ARG A 153 13.64 10.18 -2.01
C ARG A 153 14.76 9.18 -1.70
N PRO A 154 15.93 9.31 -2.33
CA PRO A 154 17.09 8.49 -1.98
C PRO A 154 17.56 8.78 -0.56
N LEU A 155 18.16 7.79 0.09
CA LEU A 155 18.87 7.98 1.36
C LEU A 155 20.09 8.86 1.12
N HIS A 156 20.12 10.03 1.72
CA HIS A 156 21.22 10.98 1.58
C HIS A 156 21.64 11.56 2.93
N HIS A 157 22.94 11.78 3.14
CA HIS A 157 23.51 12.20 4.44
C HIS A 157 22.98 13.53 5.00
N ARG A 158 22.42 14.42 4.17
CA ARG A 158 21.81 15.70 4.56
C ARG A 158 20.29 15.73 4.44
N ASP A 159 19.71 14.78 3.74
CA ASP A 159 18.26 14.61 3.55
C ASP A 159 17.95 13.10 3.59
N PRO A 160 17.97 12.51 4.80
CA PRO A 160 17.94 11.05 4.93
C PRO A 160 16.59 10.40 4.57
N GLY A 161 15.53 11.18 4.47
CA GLY A 161 14.25 10.74 3.93
C GLY A 161 13.54 9.65 4.71
N ILE A 162 12.66 8.92 4.01
CA ILE A 162 11.77 7.90 4.58
C ILE A 162 12.56 6.75 5.21
N ILE A 163 13.62 6.29 4.53
CA ILE A 163 14.37 5.09 4.97
C ILE A 163 14.99 5.29 6.34
N ALA A 164 15.64 6.46 6.58
CA ALA A 164 16.22 6.74 7.88
C ALA A 164 15.15 6.86 8.98
N ALA A 165 14.03 7.53 8.68
CA ALA A 165 12.94 7.66 9.64
C ALA A 165 12.32 6.27 9.98
N ALA A 166 12.20 5.39 9.00
CA ALA A 166 11.73 4.02 9.20
C ALA A 166 12.67 3.19 10.08
N MET A 167 14.00 3.32 9.85
CA MET A 167 15.00 2.64 10.66
C MET A 167 14.96 3.11 12.12
N ASP A 168 14.85 4.42 12.35
CA ASP A 168 14.76 4.99 13.70
C ASP A 168 13.46 4.55 14.41
N ALA A 169 12.37 4.36 13.67
CA ALA A 169 11.09 3.88 14.18
C ALA A 169 11.02 2.36 14.35
N GLY A 170 11.97 1.60 13.79
CA GLY A 170 11.90 0.14 13.76
C GLY A 170 10.80 -0.41 12.83
N ALA A 171 10.41 0.34 11.81
CA ALA A 171 9.40 -0.07 10.83
C ALA A 171 9.91 -1.20 9.93
N LEU A 172 8.98 -1.99 9.37
CA LEU A 172 9.29 -3.03 8.39
C LEU A 172 9.61 -2.39 7.03
N LEU A 173 10.64 -2.89 6.38
CA LEU A 173 11.01 -2.48 5.02
C LEU A 173 10.67 -3.62 4.05
N GLU A 174 9.69 -3.41 3.18
CA GLU A 174 9.49 -4.30 2.04
C GLU A 174 10.58 -4.03 1.00
N VAL A 175 11.06 -5.06 0.35
CA VAL A 175 12.08 -4.94 -0.70
C VAL A 175 11.66 -5.70 -1.95
N ILE A 176 12.00 -5.14 -3.11
CA ILE A 176 11.87 -5.84 -4.39
C ILE A 176 13.12 -6.68 -4.58
N ASN A 177 12.96 -8.01 -4.60
CA ASN A 177 14.05 -8.92 -4.89
C ASN A 177 14.12 -9.17 -6.40
N ASP A 178 14.72 -8.25 -7.12
CA ASP A 178 14.88 -8.27 -8.58
C ASP A 178 16.21 -8.86 -9.07
N GLY A 179 17.05 -9.31 -8.13
CA GLY A 179 18.34 -9.95 -8.42
C GLY A 179 19.49 -8.97 -8.66
N VAL A 180 19.32 -7.70 -8.33
CA VAL A 180 20.37 -6.67 -8.44
C VAL A 180 21.01 -6.43 -7.09
#